data_1bfdbe54a9c6e7d068dc920ab8f0654a
#
_entry.id   1bfdbe54a9c6e7d068dc920ab8f0654a
#
_cell.length_a   1.000
_cell.length_b   1.000
_cell.length_c   1.000
_cell.angle_alpha   90.00
_cell.angle_beta   90.00
_cell.angle_gamma   90.00
#
_symmetry.space_group_name_H-M   'P 1'
#
loop_
_entity.id
_entity.type
_entity.pdbx_description
1 polymer ?
#
loop_
_entity_poly.entity_id
_entity_poly.type
_entity_poly.pdbx_seq_one_letter_code
_entity_poly.pdbx_strand_id
1 'polypeptide(L)'
;FIAFKNMHSPKLPINLRLWNDKSKKEINNLNQKIEDTINDWLNEQDYQNIRFSYADEFVWPNLNSDIVLPYTNCLGAKKQIAVLIDGSVVSCCLDYNGNTKIGNIFEEPFDTILNSQLFKNVVRGFCDKKPYFEICKKCSYRLRFK
;
A
#
# COMPACT_ATOMS: atom_id res chain seq x y z
N PHE A 1 -12.77 19.85 -1.26
CA PHE A 1 -11.91 19.34 -0.18
C PHE A 1 -10.70 20.26 0.07
N ILE A 2 -9.90 20.62 -0.96
CA ILE A 2 -8.70 21.46 -0.82
C ILE A 2 -9.06 22.85 -0.23
N ALA A 3 -10.10 23.51 -0.71
CA ALA A 3 -10.57 24.78 -0.18
C ALA A 3 -10.95 24.69 1.31
N PHE A 4 -11.69 23.64 1.69
CA PHE A 4 -12.04 23.38 3.09
C PHE A 4 -10.80 23.17 3.96
N LYS A 5 -9.84 22.38 3.48
CA LYS A 5 -8.56 22.15 4.15
C LYS A 5 -7.82 23.46 4.41
N ASN A 6 -7.70 24.32 3.40
CA ASN A 6 -6.98 25.59 3.54
C ASN A 6 -7.66 26.54 4.52
N MET A 7 -9.00 26.54 4.58
CA MET A 7 -9.77 27.34 5.53
C MET A 7 -9.57 26.89 6.98
N HIS A 8 -9.58 25.57 7.24
CA HIS A 8 -9.60 25.02 8.60
C HIS A 8 -8.25 24.46 9.08
N SER A 9 -7.37 24.07 8.16
CA SER A 9 -6.07 23.46 8.48
C SER A 9 -5.05 23.72 7.36
N PRO A 10 -4.61 24.96 7.16
CA PRO A 10 -3.74 25.34 6.04
C PRO A 10 -2.40 24.57 6.02
N LYS A 11 -1.90 24.20 7.19
CA LYS A 11 -0.63 23.45 7.31
C LYS A 11 -0.76 21.94 7.04
N LEU A 12 -1.98 21.40 6.95
CA LEU A 12 -2.18 19.99 6.66
C LEU A 12 -1.66 19.66 5.25
N PRO A 13 -0.70 18.73 5.09
CA PRO A 13 -0.24 18.35 3.76
C PRO A 13 -1.30 17.47 3.05
N ILE A 14 -1.50 17.73 1.76
CA ILE A 14 -2.26 16.85 0.86
C ILE A 14 -1.29 16.28 -0.15
N ASN A 15 -1.34 14.97 -0.35
CA ASN A 15 -0.61 14.30 -1.40
C ASN A 15 -1.58 13.79 -2.47
N LEU A 16 -1.52 14.35 -3.66
CA LEU A 16 -2.26 13.90 -4.84
C LEU A 16 -1.44 12.82 -5.53
N ARG A 17 -1.96 11.61 -5.55
CA ARG A 17 -1.23 10.46 -6.09
C ARG A 17 -1.78 10.03 -7.44
N LEU A 18 -0.93 10.09 -8.45
CA LEU A 18 -1.23 9.66 -9.81
C LEU A 18 -0.57 8.29 -10.08
N TRP A 19 -1.22 7.49 -10.93
CA TRP A 19 -0.68 6.22 -11.37
C TRP A 19 0.06 6.39 -12.69
N ASN A 20 1.30 5.88 -12.74
CA ASN A 20 2.07 5.76 -13.98
C ASN A 20 2.01 4.33 -14.50
N ASP A 21 1.79 4.19 -15.80
CA ASP A 21 2.02 2.96 -16.53
C ASP A 21 3.26 3.15 -17.41
N LYS A 22 4.35 2.47 -17.06
CA LYS A 22 5.63 2.58 -17.80
C LYS A 22 5.54 2.13 -19.24
N SER A 23 4.56 1.28 -19.56
CA SER A 23 4.32 0.78 -20.92
C SER A 23 3.50 1.74 -21.78
N LYS A 24 2.82 2.74 -21.16
CA LYS A 24 1.86 3.64 -21.83
C LYS A 24 2.27 5.10 -21.69
N LYS A 25 3.07 5.59 -22.64
CA LYS A 25 3.51 6.98 -22.69
C LYS A 25 2.35 7.99 -22.64
N GLU A 26 1.21 7.65 -23.20
CA GLU A 26 0.00 8.50 -23.23
C GLU A 26 -0.54 8.78 -21.83
N ILE A 27 -0.52 7.78 -20.91
CA ILE A 27 -0.96 7.96 -19.53
C ILE A 27 -0.03 8.94 -18.80
N ASN A 28 1.27 8.83 -19.02
CA ASN A 28 2.23 9.74 -18.40
C ASN A 28 2.06 11.17 -18.89
N ASN A 29 1.74 11.37 -20.18
CA ASN A 29 1.42 12.68 -20.74
C ASN A 29 0.12 13.24 -20.15
N LEU A 30 -0.90 12.40 -19.91
CA LEU A 30 -2.14 12.80 -19.27
C LEU A 30 -1.90 13.21 -17.82
N ASN A 31 -1.10 12.44 -17.08
CA ASN A 31 -0.72 12.77 -15.71
C ASN A 31 -0.03 14.14 -15.64
N GLN A 32 0.88 14.44 -16.57
CA GLN A 32 1.53 15.75 -16.61
C GLN A 32 0.52 16.88 -16.85
N LYS A 33 -0.42 16.71 -17.78
CA LYS A 33 -1.47 17.71 -18.02
C LYS A 33 -2.36 17.92 -16.79
N ILE A 34 -2.69 16.84 -16.05
CA ILE A 34 -3.48 16.93 -14.82
C ILE A 34 -2.68 17.71 -13.77
N GLU A 35 -1.40 17.41 -13.60
CA GLU A 35 -0.53 18.11 -12.66
C GLU A 35 -0.43 19.59 -12.99
N ASP A 36 -0.17 19.93 -14.25
CA ASP A 36 -0.06 21.32 -14.72
C ASP A 36 -1.37 22.08 -14.45
N THR A 37 -2.52 21.51 -14.85
CA THR A 37 -3.84 22.12 -14.64
C THR A 37 -4.13 22.37 -13.15
N ILE A 38 -3.79 21.41 -12.29
CA ILE A 38 -4.01 21.56 -10.85
C ILE A 38 -3.04 22.58 -10.26
N ASN A 39 -1.78 22.60 -10.68
CA ASN A 39 -0.81 23.59 -10.22
C ASN A 39 -1.21 25.01 -10.58
N ASP A 40 -1.68 25.24 -11.82
CA ASP A 40 -2.17 26.54 -12.24
C ASP A 40 -3.34 26.99 -11.36
N TRP A 41 -4.30 26.11 -11.12
CA TRP A 41 -5.43 26.41 -10.23
C TRP A 41 -5.01 26.66 -8.77
N LEU A 42 -4.04 25.89 -8.24
CA LEU A 42 -3.52 26.07 -6.89
C LEU A 42 -2.82 27.43 -6.72
N ASN A 43 -2.06 27.84 -7.73
CA ASN A 43 -1.36 29.13 -7.74
C ASN A 43 -2.34 30.30 -7.76
N GLU A 44 -3.41 30.22 -8.56
CA GLU A 44 -4.47 31.24 -8.59
C GLU A 44 -5.17 31.42 -7.24
N GLN A 45 -5.26 30.35 -6.44
CA GLN A 45 -5.95 30.34 -5.14
C GLN A 45 -4.98 30.52 -3.94
N ASP A 46 -3.67 30.68 -4.17
CA ASP A 46 -2.65 30.71 -3.11
C ASP A 46 -2.73 29.50 -2.14
N TYR A 47 -3.01 28.32 -2.66
CA TYR A 47 -3.11 27.11 -1.86
C TYR A 47 -1.75 26.44 -1.65
N GLN A 48 -1.42 26.17 -0.39
CA GLN A 48 -0.12 25.65 0.01
C GLN A 48 -0.18 24.20 0.50
N ASN A 49 1.00 23.57 0.61
CA ASN A 49 1.16 22.20 1.13
C ASN A 49 0.44 21.12 0.30
N ILE A 50 0.31 21.32 -1.00
CA ILE A 50 -0.15 20.31 -1.95
C ILE A 50 1.06 19.73 -2.66
N ARG A 51 1.13 18.41 -2.76
CA ARG A 51 2.23 17.69 -3.41
C ARG A 51 1.68 16.63 -4.35
N PHE A 52 2.41 16.38 -5.41
CA PHE A 52 2.15 15.25 -6.31
C PHE A 52 3.10 14.10 -6.01
N SER A 53 2.62 12.89 -6.16
CA SER A 53 3.43 11.67 -6.16
C SER A 53 2.93 10.73 -7.25
N TYR A 54 3.83 9.94 -7.78
CA TYR A 54 3.53 8.96 -8.81
C TYR A 54 3.73 7.55 -8.27
N ALA A 55 2.86 6.65 -8.67
CA ALA A 55 2.97 5.23 -8.33
C ALA A 55 2.93 4.40 -9.60
N ASP A 56 3.87 3.48 -9.72
CA ASP A 56 3.85 2.51 -10.81
C ASP A 56 2.74 1.49 -10.59
N GLU A 57 2.15 1.04 -11.70
CA GLU A 57 1.23 -0.08 -11.70
C GLU A 57 1.89 -1.35 -11.14
N PHE A 58 1.10 -2.18 -10.48
CA PHE A 58 1.50 -3.51 -10.01
C PHE A 58 0.35 -4.49 -10.15
N VAL A 59 0.69 -5.76 -10.27
CA VAL A 59 -0.30 -6.82 -10.27
C VAL A 59 -0.66 -7.19 -8.83
N TRP A 60 -1.96 -7.15 -8.51
CA TRP A 60 -2.47 -7.54 -7.20
C TRP A 60 -2.13 -8.99 -6.86
N PRO A 61 -1.85 -9.29 -5.60
CA PRO A 61 -1.63 -10.66 -5.17
C PRO A 61 -2.82 -11.55 -5.54
N ASN A 62 -2.54 -12.69 -6.19
CA ASN A 62 -3.56 -13.64 -6.61
C ASN A 62 -3.03 -15.06 -6.49
N LEU A 63 -3.73 -15.92 -5.73
CA LEU A 63 -3.36 -17.33 -5.55
C LEU A 63 -3.42 -18.13 -6.86
N ASN A 64 -4.31 -17.74 -7.78
CA ASN A 64 -4.45 -18.39 -9.09
C ASN A 64 -3.43 -17.91 -10.13
N SER A 65 -2.55 -16.96 -9.77
CA SER A 65 -1.49 -16.52 -10.67
C SER A 65 -0.40 -17.58 -10.78
N ASP A 66 0.06 -17.85 -12.00
CA ASP A 66 1.22 -18.72 -12.29
C ASP A 66 2.55 -18.03 -11.98
N ILE A 67 2.51 -16.74 -11.64
CA ILE A 67 3.70 -15.97 -11.33
C ILE A 67 4.26 -16.42 -9.98
N VAL A 68 5.48 -16.93 -9.98
CA VAL A 68 6.29 -17.12 -8.77
C VAL A 68 7.46 -16.15 -8.83
N LEU A 69 7.47 -15.20 -7.91
CA LEU A 69 8.48 -14.16 -7.91
C LEU A 69 9.70 -14.55 -7.08
N PRO A 70 10.90 -14.07 -7.47
CA PRO A 70 12.11 -14.32 -6.71
C PRO A 70 12.01 -13.78 -5.28
N TYR A 71 12.89 -14.24 -4.42
CA TYR A 71 12.98 -13.76 -3.05
C TYR A 71 13.34 -12.26 -3.03
N THR A 72 12.42 -11.44 -2.50
CA THR A 72 12.59 -9.99 -2.39
C THR A 72 12.19 -9.51 -1.01
N ASN A 73 12.60 -8.31 -0.66
CA ASN A 73 12.15 -7.66 0.57
C ASN A 73 10.65 -7.42 0.55
N CYS A 74 10.03 -7.40 1.72
CA CYS A 74 8.67 -6.96 1.90
C CYS A 74 8.53 -6.25 3.25
N LEU A 75 7.65 -5.26 3.32
CA LEU A 75 7.33 -4.53 4.55
C LEU A 75 6.10 -5.09 5.28
N GLY A 76 5.39 -6.03 4.69
CA GLY A 76 4.25 -6.71 5.30
C GLY A 76 4.62 -7.34 6.64
N ALA A 77 3.74 -7.30 7.63
CA ALA A 77 3.92 -7.70 9.01
C ALA A 77 5.10 -7.03 9.76
N LYS A 78 6.12 -6.51 9.05
CA LYS A 78 7.29 -5.85 9.64
C LYS A 78 7.05 -4.37 9.93
N LYS A 79 6.37 -3.67 9.04
CA LYS A 79 6.11 -2.22 9.10
C LYS A 79 4.63 -1.88 8.98
N GLN A 80 3.81 -2.82 8.56
CA GLN A 80 2.38 -2.64 8.38
C GLN A 80 1.66 -3.98 8.53
N ILE A 81 0.46 -3.91 9.04
CA ILE A 81 -0.57 -4.96 9.04
C ILE A 81 -1.88 -4.31 8.62
N ALA A 82 -2.91 -5.09 8.36
CA ALA A 82 -4.25 -4.57 8.17
C ALA A 82 -5.26 -5.36 9.00
N VAL A 83 -6.37 -4.71 9.33
CA VAL A 83 -7.52 -5.34 9.98
C VAL A 83 -8.68 -5.23 8.99
N LEU A 84 -9.29 -6.36 8.69
CA LEU A 84 -10.45 -6.45 7.81
C LEU A 84 -11.75 -6.16 8.58
N ILE A 85 -12.85 -5.97 7.87
CA ILE A 85 -14.14 -5.62 8.47
C ILE A 85 -14.68 -6.69 9.43
N ASP A 86 -14.31 -7.95 9.23
CA ASP A 86 -14.64 -9.09 10.09
C ASP A 86 -13.71 -9.25 11.31
N GLY A 87 -12.83 -8.27 11.54
CA GLY A 87 -11.83 -8.30 12.61
C GLY A 87 -10.58 -9.12 12.30
N SER A 88 -10.50 -9.76 11.15
CA SER A 88 -9.30 -10.52 10.76
C SER A 88 -8.08 -9.62 10.63
N VAL A 89 -7.00 -9.97 11.32
CA VAL A 89 -5.71 -9.33 11.21
C VAL A 89 -4.91 -10.04 10.13
N VAL A 90 -4.47 -9.28 9.12
CA VAL A 90 -3.72 -9.80 7.96
C VAL A 90 -2.35 -9.15 7.84
N SER A 91 -1.40 -9.82 7.20
CA SER A 91 -0.02 -9.38 7.13
C SER A 91 0.21 -8.12 6.27
N CYS A 92 -0.77 -7.72 5.45
CA CYS A 92 -0.61 -6.61 4.51
C CYS A 92 -1.96 -6.07 4.05
N CYS A 93 -2.05 -4.76 3.79
CA CYS A 93 -3.25 -4.09 3.28
C CYS A 93 -3.65 -4.51 1.84
N LEU A 94 -2.80 -5.23 1.11
CA LEU A 94 -3.13 -5.79 -0.21
C LEU A 94 -3.89 -7.12 -0.13
N ASP A 95 -4.01 -7.69 1.06
CA ASP A 95 -4.75 -8.95 1.28
C ASP A 95 -6.18 -8.68 1.74
N TYR A 96 -7.01 -8.21 0.83
CA TYR A 96 -8.41 -7.90 1.12
C TYR A 96 -9.29 -9.14 1.32
N ASN A 97 -8.81 -10.33 0.95
CA ASN A 97 -9.53 -11.60 1.07
C ASN A 97 -9.15 -12.40 2.34
N GLY A 98 -8.20 -11.92 3.16
CA GLY A 98 -7.82 -12.62 4.39
C GLY A 98 -6.94 -13.86 4.20
N ASN A 99 -6.29 -14.03 3.04
CA ASN A 99 -5.40 -15.18 2.78
C ASN A 99 -4.17 -15.24 3.69
N THR A 100 -3.85 -14.13 4.34
CA THR A 100 -2.72 -14.03 5.28
C THR A 100 -3.20 -13.76 6.70
N LYS A 101 -4.37 -14.30 7.08
CA LYS A 101 -4.93 -14.14 8.42
C LYS A 101 -3.95 -14.64 9.48
N ILE A 102 -3.72 -13.79 10.49
CA ILE A 102 -2.81 -14.05 11.62
C ILE A 102 -3.59 -14.26 12.92
N GLY A 103 -4.73 -13.58 13.05
CA GLY A 103 -5.64 -13.67 14.19
C GLY A 103 -6.90 -12.85 13.92
N ASN A 104 -7.71 -12.63 14.95
CA ASN A 104 -8.93 -11.82 14.86
C ASN A 104 -9.10 -10.99 16.14
N ILE A 105 -9.24 -9.65 15.99
CA ILE A 105 -9.35 -8.72 17.12
C ILE A 105 -10.68 -8.86 17.88
N PHE A 106 -11.69 -9.51 17.32
CA PHE A 106 -12.95 -9.82 18.02
C PHE A 106 -12.88 -11.11 18.83
N GLU A 107 -11.86 -11.95 18.58
CA GLU A 107 -11.69 -13.25 19.24
C GLU A 107 -10.61 -13.21 20.32
N GLU A 108 -9.57 -12.37 20.15
CA GLU A 108 -8.44 -12.28 21.05
C GLU A 108 -7.83 -10.88 21.10
N PRO A 109 -7.18 -10.47 22.21
CA PRO A 109 -6.49 -9.19 22.32
C PRO A 109 -5.41 -9.03 21.23
N PHE A 110 -5.29 -7.82 20.68
CA PHE A 110 -4.34 -7.51 19.64
C PHE A 110 -2.88 -7.86 20.00
N ASP A 111 -2.49 -7.62 21.26
CA ASP A 111 -1.16 -7.97 21.74
C ASP A 111 -0.92 -9.48 21.74
N THR A 112 -1.95 -10.30 21.98
CA THR A 112 -1.87 -11.76 21.86
C THR A 112 -1.55 -12.16 20.42
N ILE A 113 -2.26 -11.56 19.45
CA ILE A 113 -2.01 -11.79 18.03
C ILE A 113 -0.56 -11.47 17.64
N LEU A 114 -0.07 -10.29 18.05
CA LEU A 114 1.30 -9.85 17.74
C LEU A 114 2.39 -10.69 18.43
N ASN A 115 2.07 -11.33 19.55
CA ASN A 115 2.98 -12.23 20.26
C ASN A 115 2.84 -13.69 19.87
N SER A 116 1.88 -14.03 18.99
CA SER A 116 1.63 -15.39 18.54
C SER A 116 2.82 -15.98 17.78
N GLN A 117 2.94 -17.31 17.82
CA GLN A 117 3.98 -18.01 17.06
C GLN A 117 3.79 -17.82 15.56
N LEU A 118 2.52 -17.74 15.09
CA LEU A 118 2.21 -17.51 13.69
C LEU A 118 2.71 -16.14 13.23
N PHE A 119 2.43 -15.07 13.99
CA PHE A 119 2.93 -13.73 13.66
C PHE A 119 4.47 -13.70 13.59
N LYS A 120 5.14 -14.30 14.58
CA LYS A 120 6.60 -14.38 14.60
C LYS A 120 7.17 -15.13 13.38
N ASN A 121 6.52 -16.22 12.96
CA ASN A 121 6.91 -16.97 11.77
C ASN A 121 6.71 -16.14 10.49
N VAL A 122 5.62 -15.39 10.40
CA VAL A 122 5.35 -14.51 9.27
C VAL A 122 6.41 -13.40 9.16
N VAL A 123 6.73 -12.74 10.28
CA VAL A 123 7.78 -11.71 10.33
C VAL A 123 9.14 -12.29 9.95
N ARG A 124 9.50 -13.45 10.51
CA ARG A 124 10.74 -14.15 10.17
C ARG A 124 10.80 -14.47 8.68
N GLY A 125 9.72 -14.99 8.09
CA GLY A 125 9.65 -15.30 6.66
C GLY A 125 9.94 -14.08 5.78
N PHE A 126 9.45 -12.89 6.16
CA PHE A 126 9.79 -11.65 5.45
C PHE A 126 11.22 -11.18 5.69
N CYS A 127 11.78 -11.38 6.89
CA CYS A 127 13.19 -11.09 7.17
C CYS A 127 14.13 -11.98 6.35
N ASP A 128 13.81 -13.26 6.26
CA ASP A 128 14.60 -14.27 5.54
C ASP A 128 14.34 -14.24 4.02
N LYS A 129 13.53 -13.28 3.53
CA LYS A 129 13.09 -13.14 2.14
C LYS A 129 12.30 -14.36 1.62
N LYS A 130 11.80 -15.20 2.52
CA LYS A 130 11.01 -16.42 2.26
C LYS A 130 9.60 -16.24 2.83
N PRO A 131 8.67 -15.56 2.12
CA PRO A 131 7.34 -15.29 2.65
C PRO A 131 6.64 -16.56 3.13
N TYR A 132 6.00 -16.47 4.30
CA TYR A 132 5.29 -17.59 4.92
C TYR A 132 4.07 -18.02 4.10
N PHE A 133 3.28 -17.04 3.62
CA PHE A 133 2.06 -17.29 2.87
C PHE A 133 2.30 -17.40 1.36
N GLU A 134 1.60 -18.34 0.71
CA GLU A 134 1.71 -18.58 -0.74
C GLU A 134 1.35 -17.35 -1.57
N ILE A 135 0.29 -16.62 -1.21
CA ILE A 135 -0.12 -15.40 -1.91
C ILE A 135 1.00 -14.34 -1.93
N CYS A 136 1.81 -14.31 -0.88
CA CYS A 136 2.96 -13.40 -0.81
C CYS A 136 4.07 -13.77 -1.80
N LYS A 137 4.20 -15.04 -2.17
CA LYS A 137 5.14 -15.50 -3.20
C LYS A 137 4.73 -15.04 -4.60
N LYS A 138 3.45 -14.76 -4.81
CA LYS A 138 2.83 -14.35 -6.07
C LYS A 138 2.55 -12.84 -6.15
N CYS A 139 3.07 -12.05 -5.22
CA CYS A 139 2.82 -10.61 -5.10
C CYS A 139 3.89 -9.78 -5.78
N SER A 140 3.58 -9.14 -6.91
CA SER A 140 4.54 -8.29 -7.64
C SER A 140 4.88 -6.98 -6.91
N TYR A 141 4.05 -6.55 -5.97
CA TYR A 141 4.32 -5.36 -5.16
C TYR A 141 5.66 -5.42 -4.40
N ARG A 142 6.12 -6.62 -4.07
CA ARG A 142 7.42 -6.84 -3.41
C ARG A 142 8.62 -6.37 -4.23
N LEU A 143 8.50 -6.34 -5.56
CA LEU A 143 9.58 -5.90 -6.46
C LEU A 143 9.96 -4.43 -6.27
N ARG A 144 9.15 -3.65 -5.57
CA ARG A 144 9.40 -2.25 -5.22
C ARG A 144 10.40 -2.08 -4.06
N PHE A 145 10.61 -3.14 -3.27
CA PHE A 145 11.51 -3.10 -2.12
C PHE A 145 12.84 -3.76 -2.49
N LYS A 146 13.80 -2.95 -2.85
CA LYS A 146 15.18 -3.37 -3.15
C LYS A 146 15.97 -3.61 -1.89
#